data_9ee133ead27cf4dfed14937f673d4cef
#
_entry.id   9ee133ead27cf4dfed14937f673d4cef
#
_cell.length_a   1.000
_cell.length_b   1.000
_cell.length_c   1.000
_cell.angle_alpha   90.00
_cell.angle_beta   90.00
_cell.angle_gamma   90.00
#
_symmetry.space_group_name_H-M   'P 1'
#
loop_
_entity.id
_entity.type
_entity.pdbx_description
1 polymer ?
#
loop_
_entity_poly.entity_id
_entity_poly.type
_entity_poly.pdbx_seq_one_letter_code
_entity_poly.pdbx_strand_id
1 'polypeptide(L)'
;QHTLQLQGKPSGSEERTRNSTFELVSMEWLDAFSINFKESTYIRYRTLIECYLMPSFQTVKIEKITKEMVRKLCKHLELHGKKDKTGLSPKTISDVLSVLRRILNYAGTLGIFVDSKVLDIRVKQTQKSLPILSLPEQMILQQYLEEHPDALNLGILLCLLTGIRIGELCALTWEKISISERNIYICQTMQRIQNRVPGSKKTHIEIASPKSS
;
A
#
# COMPACT_ATOMS: atom_id res chain seq x y z
N GLN A 1 -3.33 -4.97 65.13
CA GLN A 1 -3.41 -5.73 63.89
C GLN A 1 -3.28 -4.75 62.74
N HIS A 2 -2.06 -4.67 62.17
CA HIS A 2 -1.80 -3.89 60.94
C HIS A 2 -1.91 -4.85 59.76
N THR A 3 -2.96 -4.64 58.94
CA THR A 3 -3.12 -5.34 57.68
C THR A 3 -2.37 -4.57 56.59
N LEU A 4 -1.20 -5.09 56.18
CA LEU A 4 -0.45 -4.61 55.02
C LEU A 4 -1.18 -5.04 53.77
N GLN A 5 -1.79 -4.10 53.07
CA GLN A 5 -2.29 -4.30 51.68
C GLN A 5 -1.09 -4.35 50.75
N LEU A 6 -0.79 -5.52 50.24
CA LEU A 6 0.12 -5.74 49.11
C LEU A 6 -0.56 -5.20 47.84
N GLN A 7 -0.19 -4.00 47.40
CA GLN A 7 -0.52 -3.55 46.05
C GLN A 7 0.30 -4.41 45.08
N GLY A 8 -0.39 -5.35 44.40
CA GLY A 8 0.19 -6.15 43.34
C GLY A 8 0.64 -5.23 42.18
N LYS A 9 1.90 -5.41 41.74
CA LYS A 9 2.37 -4.79 40.49
C LYS A 9 1.46 -5.23 39.36
N PRO A 10 0.98 -4.29 38.50
CA PRO A 10 0.14 -4.65 37.36
C PRO A 10 0.90 -5.65 36.46
N SER A 11 0.19 -6.67 35.99
CA SER A 11 0.76 -7.66 35.08
C SER A 11 1.23 -6.96 33.79
N GLY A 12 2.28 -7.44 33.13
CA GLY A 12 2.87 -6.80 31.95
C GLY A 12 1.88 -6.55 30.79
N SER A 13 0.70 -7.19 30.81
CA SER A 13 -0.43 -6.93 29.91
C SER A 13 -1.19 -5.64 30.24
N GLU A 14 -1.35 -5.30 31.52
CA GLU A 14 -2.03 -4.06 31.95
C GLU A 14 -1.18 -2.82 31.72
N GLU A 15 0.12 -2.95 31.83
CA GLU A 15 1.07 -1.87 31.57
C GLU A 15 1.20 -1.55 30.07
N ARG A 16 1.13 -2.58 29.19
CA ARG A 16 1.04 -2.43 27.73
C ARG A 16 -0.23 -1.70 27.32
N THR A 17 -1.36 -2.00 27.91
CA THR A 17 -2.66 -1.38 27.61
C THR A 17 -2.67 0.10 28.02
N ARG A 18 -1.98 0.48 29.08
CA ARG A 18 -1.91 1.88 29.58
C ARG A 18 -1.13 2.84 28.68
N ASN A 19 -0.24 2.35 27.82
CA ASN A 19 0.67 3.22 27.04
C ASN A 19 0.60 3.00 25.52
N SER A 20 -0.44 2.38 25.01
CA SER A 20 -0.59 2.05 23.60
C SER A 20 -0.97 3.24 22.74
N THR A 21 0.03 4.06 22.39
CA THR A 21 -0.13 5.12 21.39
C THR A 21 -0.25 4.51 19.97
N PHE A 22 -0.87 5.27 19.07
CA PHE A 22 -0.98 4.86 17.67
C PHE A 22 0.39 4.55 17.04
N GLU A 23 1.42 5.35 17.32
CA GLU A 23 2.77 5.14 16.84
C GLU A 23 3.30 3.75 17.23
N LEU A 24 3.28 3.42 18.52
CA LEU A 24 3.78 2.14 19.01
C LEU A 24 3.03 0.96 18.37
N VAL A 25 1.71 0.99 18.39
CA VAL A 25 0.89 -0.10 17.85
C VAL A 25 1.01 -0.24 16.34
N SER A 26 1.12 0.88 15.61
CA SER A 26 1.24 0.85 14.14
C SER A 26 2.60 0.31 13.69
N MET A 27 3.68 0.63 14.40
CA MET A 27 5.01 0.09 14.10
C MET A 27 5.10 -1.39 14.48
N GLU A 28 4.57 -1.79 15.64
CA GLU A 28 4.48 -3.20 16.04
C GLU A 28 3.68 -4.02 15.03
N TRP A 29 2.52 -3.49 14.56
CA TRP A 29 1.74 -4.13 13.51
C TRP A 29 2.55 -4.30 12.22
N LEU A 30 3.24 -3.25 11.78
CA LEU A 30 4.02 -3.26 10.54
C LEU A 30 5.15 -4.28 10.60
N ASP A 31 5.84 -4.39 11.74
CA ASP A 31 6.93 -5.34 11.96
C ASP A 31 6.40 -6.78 12.07
N ALA A 32 5.33 -7.01 12.84
CA ALA A 32 4.73 -8.33 13.02
C ALA A 32 4.26 -8.96 11.69
N PHE A 33 3.77 -8.14 10.77
CA PHE A 33 3.29 -8.63 9.47
C PHE A 33 4.29 -8.46 8.33
N SER A 34 5.48 -7.90 8.58
CA SER A 34 6.51 -7.65 7.57
C SER A 34 6.91 -8.89 6.77
N ILE A 35 6.98 -10.06 7.42
CA ILE A 35 7.32 -11.35 6.81
C ILE A 35 6.30 -11.78 5.75
N ASN A 36 5.01 -11.40 5.95
CA ASN A 36 3.91 -11.77 5.05
C ASN A 36 3.73 -10.79 3.89
N PHE A 37 4.44 -9.68 3.87
CA PHE A 37 4.29 -8.65 2.85
C PHE A 37 5.41 -8.74 1.81
N LYS A 38 5.03 -8.62 0.53
CA LYS A 38 6.02 -8.25 -0.50
C LYS A 38 6.62 -6.89 -0.12
N GLU A 39 7.90 -6.67 -0.44
CA GLU A 39 8.61 -5.44 -0.06
C GLU A 39 7.88 -4.17 -0.51
N SER A 40 7.35 -4.15 -1.72
CA SER A 40 6.55 -3.05 -2.25
C SER A 40 5.28 -2.75 -1.42
N THR A 41 4.65 -3.79 -0.86
CA THR A 41 3.46 -3.64 0.01
C THR A 41 3.86 -3.07 1.36
N TYR A 42 4.94 -3.54 1.95
CA TYR A 42 5.49 -3.02 3.20
C TYR A 42 5.81 -1.52 3.08
N ILE A 43 6.56 -1.13 2.03
CA ILE A 43 6.92 0.26 1.78
C ILE A 43 5.68 1.13 1.60
N ARG A 44 4.68 0.63 0.86
CA ARG A 44 3.40 1.33 0.70
C ARG A 44 2.69 1.56 2.04
N TYR A 45 2.57 0.53 2.87
CA TYR A 45 1.91 0.65 4.18
C TYR A 45 2.68 1.61 5.09
N ARG A 46 4.00 1.49 5.14
CA ARG A 46 4.85 2.40 5.88
C ARG A 46 4.65 3.85 5.44
N THR A 47 4.64 4.10 4.13
CA THR A 47 4.40 5.45 3.58
C THR A 47 3.01 5.98 3.98
N LEU A 48 1.95 5.13 3.91
CA LEU A 48 0.62 5.53 4.32
C LEU A 48 0.53 5.87 5.80
N ILE A 49 1.23 5.11 6.65
CA ILE A 49 1.32 5.38 8.09
C ILE A 49 2.08 6.68 8.34
N GLU A 50 3.32 6.79 7.88
CA GLU A 50 4.20 7.92 8.18
C GLU A 50 3.70 9.25 7.61
N CYS A 51 3.21 9.25 6.35
CA CYS A 51 2.81 10.48 5.69
C CYS A 51 1.40 10.95 6.04
N TYR A 52 0.47 10.05 6.35
CA TYR A 52 -0.95 10.42 6.47
C TYR A 52 -1.58 10.12 7.83
N LEU A 53 -1.16 9.08 8.52
CA LEU A 53 -1.73 8.70 9.81
C LEU A 53 -0.95 9.30 10.99
N MET A 54 0.39 9.26 10.96
CA MET A 54 1.24 9.80 12.02
C MET A 54 0.98 11.27 12.30
N PRO A 55 0.85 12.18 11.32
CA PRO A 55 0.61 13.61 11.62
C PRO A 55 -0.63 13.87 12.47
N SER A 56 -1.61 12.97 12.42
CA SER A 56 -2.88 13.13 13.14
C SER A 56 -3.00 12.27 14.40
N PHE A 57 -2.30 11.14 14.47
CA PHE A 57 -2.53 10.15 15.51
C PHE A 57 -1.31 9.75 16.32
N GLN A 58 -0.09 10.17 15.97
CA GLN A 58 1.17 9.70 16.52
C GLN A 58 1.11 9.46 18.05
N THR A 59 0.76 10.49 18.81
CA THR A 59 0.73 10.46 20.28
C THR A 59 -0.64 10.08 20.86
N VAL A 60 -1.63 9.86 20.01
CA VAL A 60 -3.00 9.53 20.45
C VAL A 60 -3.05 8.07 20.89
N LYS A 61 -3.61 7.80 22.06
CA LYS A 61 -3.88 6.44 22.50
C LYS A 61 -4.93 5.79 21.60
N ILE A 62 -4.74 4.52 21.23
CA ILE A 62 -5.66 3.78 20.35
C ILE A 62 -7.11 3.86 20.84
N GLU A 63 -7.35 3.65 22.13
CA GLU A 63 -8.66 3.70 22.76
C GLU A 63 -9.39 5.05 22.66
N LYS A 64 -8.61 6.12 22.40
CA LYS A 64 -9.13 7.49 22.26
C LYS A 64 -9.36 7.91 20.81
N ILE A 65 -9.07 7.05 19.85
CA ILE A 65 -9.34 7.34 18.44
C ILE A 65 -10.85 7.24 18.21
N THR A 66 -11.47 8.36 17.88
CA THR A 66 -12.92 8.44 17.66
C THR A 66 -13.27 8.56 16.19
N LYS A 67 -14.53 8.22 15.87
CA LYS A 67 -15.09 8.39 14.52
C LYS A 67 -14.94 9.82 14.01
N GLU A 68 -15.06 10.81 14.90
CA GLU A 68 -14.94 12.22 14.55
C GLU A 68 -13.50 12.60 14.14
N MET A 69 -12.50 12.10 14.87
CA MET A 69 -11.10 12.32 14.53
C MET A 69 -10.77 11.75 13.15
N VAL A 70 -11.25 10.56 12.83
CA VAL A 70 -11.04 9.96 11.52
C VAL A 70 -11.78 10.71 10.41
N ARG A 71 -12.97 11.25 10.67
CA ARG A 71 -13.68 12.13 9.72
C ARG A 71 -12.91 13.43 9.46
N LYS A 72 -12.35 14.06 10.51
CA LYS A 72 -11.48 15.24 10.36
C LYS A 72 -10.24 14.92 9.53
N LEU A 73 -9.60 13.77 9.77
CA LEU A 73 -8.50 13.30 8.94
C LEU A 73 -8.93 13.17 7.47
N CYS A 74 -10.05 12.49 7.18
CA CYS A 74 -10.52 12.32 5.79
C CYS A 74 -10.73 13.68 5.10
N LYS A 75 -11.38 14.62 5.77
CA LYS A 75 -11.61 15.97 5.23
C LYS A 75 -10.29 16.73 5.00
N HIS A 76 -9.34 16.61 5.92
CA HIS A 76 -8.01 17.20 5.75
C HIS A 76 -7.27 16.61 4.56
N LEU A 77 -7.28 15.28 4.40
CA LEU A 77 -6.64 14.60 3.28
C LEU A 77 -7.30 14.92 1.93
N GLU A 78 -8.62 15.10 1.92
CA GLU A 78 -9.37 15.50 0.73
C GLU A 78 -9.00 16.91 0.25
N LEU A 79 -8.68 17.81 1.16
CA LEU A 79 -8.39 19.20 0.83
C LEU A 79 -6.87 19.49 0.68
N HIS A 80 -6.03 18.84 1.50
CA HIS A 80 -4.62 19.24 1.69
C HIS A 80 -3.64 18.05 1.73
N GLY A 81 -4.06 16.85 1.33
CA GLY A 81 -3.29 15.63 1.56
C GLY A 81 -2.01 15.46 0.73
N LYS A 82 -1.78 16.25 -0.30
CA LYS A 82 -0.55 16.20 -1.11
C LYS A 82 0.48 17.23 -0.64
N LYS A 83 1.75 17.02 -1.06
CA LYS A 83 2.86 17.93 -0.78
C LYS A 83 2.65 19.36 -1.33
N ASP A 84 1.97 19.47 -2.47
CA ASP A 84 1.57 20.74 -3.09
C ASP A 84 0.32 21.35 -2.46
N LYS A 85 -0.12 20.83 -1.30
CA LYS A 85 -1.34 21.22 -0.59
C LYS A 85 -2.65 21.03 -1.36
N THR A 86 -2.64 20.26 -2.44
CA THR A 86 -3.85 19.78 -3.09
C THR A 86 -4.38 18.50 -2.43
N GLY A 87 -5.64 18.15 -2.69
CA GLY A 87 -6.27 17.00 -2.07
C GLY A 87 -5.83 15.65 -2.63
N LEU A 88 -6.02 14.61 -1.83
CA LEU A 88 -5.85 13.22 -2.26
C LEU A 88 -7.08 12.72 -3.00
N SER A 89 -6.86 11.74 -3.88
CA SER A 89 -7.98 11.03 -4.51
C SER A 89 -8.77 10.21 -3.49
N PRO A 90 -10.09 10.01 -3.69
CA PRO A 90 -10.91 9.14 -2.84
C PRO A 90 -10.32 7.73 -2.68
N LYS A 91 -9.67 7.21 -3.74
CA LYS A 91 -8.98 5.92 -3.72
C LYS A 91 -7.83 5.93 -2.71
N THR A 92 -6.98 6.95 -2.71
CA THR A 92 -5.85 7.06 -1.79
C THR A 92 -6.34 7.19 -0.34
N ILE A 93 -7.39 7.98 -0.10
CA ILE A 93 -7.99 8.11 1.25
C ILE A 93 -8.56 6.76 1.71
N SER A 94 -9.21 6.01 0.82
CA SER A 94 -9.69 4.66 1.11
C SER A 94 -8.57 3.69 1.48
N ASP A 95 -7.40 3.79 0.82
CA ASP A 95 -6.22 3.00 1.13
C ASP A 95 -5.66 3.35 2.52
N VAL A 96 -5.59 4.65 2.87
CA VAL A 96 -5.21 5.13 4.23
C VAL A 96 -6.15 4.55 5.29
N LEU A 97 -7.47 4.62 5.08
CA LEU A 97 -8.45 4.05 5.99
C LEU A 97 -8.36 2.52 6.08
N SER A 98 -7.99 1.84 5.00
CA SER A 98 -7.78 0.40 5.01
C SER A 98 -6.62 0.01 5.92
N VAL A 99 -5.52 0.77 5.89
CA VAL A 99 -4.37 0.55 6.79
C VAL A 99 -4.74 0.88 8.23
N LEU A 100 -5.42 2.01 8.47
CA LEU A 100 -5.91 2.36 9.81
C LEU A 100 -6.77 1.24 10.41
N ARG A 101 -7.73 0.69 9.65
CA ARG A 101 -8.56 -0.44 10.10
C ARG A 101 -7.74 -1.68 10.46
N ARG A 102 -6.72 -2.00 9.68
CA ARG A 102 -5.84 -3.15 9.97
C ARG A 102 -5.09 -2.95 11.29
N ILE A 103 -4.56 -1.75 11.54
CA ILE A 103 -3.87 -1.40 12.79
C ILE A 103 -4.84 -1.47 13.97
N LEU A 104 -6.04 -0.90 13.84
CA LEU A 104 -7.05 -0.92 14.90
C LEU A 104 -7.56 -2.35 15.20
N ASN A 105 -7.74 -3.18 14.16
CA ASN A 105 -8.08 -4.58 14.37
C ASN A 105 -6.96 -5.33 15.08
N TYR A 106 -5.70 -5.07 14.74
CA TYR A 106 -4.55 -5.63 15.44
C TYR A 106 -4.53 -5.19 16.92
N ALA A 107 -4.78 -3.91 17.19
CA ALA A 107 -4.90 -3.42 18.57
C ALA A 107 -5.99 -4.18 19.34
N GLY A 108 -7.11 -4.50 18.71
CA GLY A 108 -8.17 -5.34 19.28
C GLY A 108 -7.67 -6.75 19.66
N THR A 109 -6.80 -7.37 18.83
CA THR A 109 -6.19 -8.68 19.18
C THR A 109 -5.23 -8.61 20.38
N LEU A 110 -4.67 -7.43 20.65
CA LEU A 110 -3.85 -7.17 21.83
C LEU A 110 -4.69 -6.84 23.09
N GLY A 111 -6.04 -6.89 23.00
CA GLY A 111 -6.96 -6.57 24.09
C GLY A 111 -7.15 -5.07 24.32
N ILE A 112 -6.69 -4.19 23.39
CA ILE A 112 -6.91 -2.76 23.47
C ILE A 112 -8.31 -2.43 22.96
N PHE A 113 -9.07 -1.64 23.72
CA PHE A 113 -10.41 -1.22 23.31
C PHE A 113 -10.36 -0.36 22.03
N VAL A 114 -11.18 -0.71 21.05
CA VAL A 114 -11.36 0.03 19.80
C VAL A 114 -12.86 0.29 19.58
N ASP A 115 -13.24 1.55 19.38
CA ASP A 115 -14.62 1.90 19.01
C ASP A 115 -14.94 1.34 17.61
N SER A 116 -15.84 0.35 17.54
CA SER A 116 -16.26 -0.29 16.30
C SER A 116 -16.77 0.70 15.24
N LYS A 117 -17.37 1.82 15.68
CA LYS A 117 -17.86 2.89 14.79
C LYS A 117 -16.76 3.52 13.93
N VAL A 118 -15.49 3.44 14.36
CA VAL A 118 -14.35 3.91 13.60
C VAL A 118 -14.08 3.01 12.40
N LEU A 119 -14.29 1.70 12.55
CA LEU A 119 -14.04 0.71 11.51
C LEU A 119 -15.03 0.80 10.34
N ASP A 120 -16.19 1.42 10.53
CA ASP A 120 -17.26 1.53 9.53
C ASP A 120 -17.11 2.71 8.56
N ILE A 121 -16.14 3.60 8.81
CA ILE A 121 -15.93 4.77 7.94
C ILE A 121 -15.51 4.32 6.55
N ARG A 122 -16.24 4.75 5.53
CA ARG A 122 -15.97 4.50 4.10
C ARG A 122 -15.96 5.82 3.34
N VAL A 123 -15.13 5.88 2.31
CA VAL A 123 -15.10 6.99 1.36
C VAL A 123 -15.77 6.52 0.08
N LYS A 124 -16.76 7.27 -0.40
CA LYS A 124 -17.42 6.99 -1.67
C LYS A 124 -16.40 7.17 -2.80
N GLN A 125 -16.23 6.13 -3.60
CA GLN A 125 -15.37 6.19 -4.77
C GLN A 125 -16.24 6.48 -6.00
N THR A 126 -15.84 7.45 -6.78
CA THR A 126 -16.38 7.66 -8.13
C THR A 126 -15.64 6.72 -9.08
N GLN A 127 -16.37 5.86 -9.76
CA GLN A 127 -15.81 5.11 -10.88
C GLN A 127 -15.46 6.10 -12.00
N LYS A 128 -14.17 6.20 -12.31
CA LYS A 128 -13.73 6.88 -13.53
C LYS A 128 -13.78 5.86 -14.65
N SER A 129 -14.49 6.19 -15.74
CA SER A 129 -14.36 5.44 -16.99
C SER A 129 -12.90 5.54 -17.45
N LEU A 130 -12.27 4.40 -17.68
CA LEU A 130 -10.95 4.38 -18.31
C LEU A 130 -11.16 4.61 -19.81
N PRO A 131 -10.43 5.53 -20.45
CA PRO A 131 -10.43 5.64 -21.89
C PRO A 131 -9.86 4.33 -22.47
N ILE A 132 -10.63 3.69 -23.30
CA ILE A 132 -10.23 2.49 -24.03
C ILE A 132 -10.08 2.90 -25.50
N LEU A 133 -8.95 2.51 -26.11
CA LEU A 133 -8.76 2.75 -27.54
C LEU A 133 -9.85 2.04 -28.35
N SER A 134 -10.49 2.76 -29.24
CA SER A 134 -11.38 2.16 -30.24
C SER A 134 -10.58 1.28 -31.20
N LEU A 135 -11.26 0.39 -31.92
CA LEU A 135 -10.59 -0.49 -32.89
C LEU A 135 -9.78 0.29 -33.95
N PRO A 136 -10.31 1.38 -34.55
CA PRO A 136 -9.50 2.19 -35.48
C PRO A 136 -8.25 2.79 -34.83
N GLU A 137 -8.35 3.30 -33.59
CA GLU A 137 -7.19 3.86 -32.87
C GLU A 137 -6.15 2.79 -32.57
N GLN A 138 -6.57 1.56 -32.23
CA GLN A 138 -5.66 0.44 -32.04
C GLN A 138 -4.92 0.09 -33.35
N MET A 139 -5.61 0.06 -34.48
CA MET A 139 -5.02 -0.22 -35.79
C MET A 139 -3.99 0.85 -36.19
N ILE A 140 -4.30 2.12 -35.98
CA ILE A 140 -3.37 3.23 -36.26
C ILE A 140 -2.14 3.12 -35.36
N LEU A 141 -2.32 2.85 -34.08
CA LEU A 141 -1.21 2.66 -33.13
C LEU A 141 -0.34 1.47 -33.54
N GLN A 142 -0.97 0.34 -33.87
CA GLN A 142 -0.24 -0.87 -34.28
C GLN A 142 0.59 -0.60 -35.54
N GLN A 143 0.00 0.01 -36.57
CA GLN A 143 0.71 0.36 -37.81
C GLN A 143 1.91 1.28 -37.52
N TYR A 144 1.73 2.31 -36.69
CA TYR A 144 2.83 3.19 -36.31
C TYR A 144 3.98 2.43 -35.61
N LEU A 145 3.67 1.52 -34.69
CA LEU A 145 4.65 0.73 -33.94
C LEU A 145 5.42 -0.24 -34.87
N GLU A 146 4.76 -0.79 -35.87
CA GLU A 146 5.36 -1.69 -36.87
C GLU A 146 6.28 -0.93 -37.85
N GLU A 147 5.91 0.29 -38.23
CA GLU A 147 6.69 1.14 -39.12
C GLU A 147 7.92 1.78 -38.46
N HIS A 148 7.94 1.86 -37.11
CA HIS A 148 9.01 2.48 -36.32
C HIS A 148 9.61 1.49 -35.31
N PRO A 149 10.27 0.40 -35.77
CA PRO A 149 10.74 -0.67 -34.90
C PRO A 149 11.94 -0.22 -34.05
N ASP A 150 11.70 -0.04 -32.75
CA ASP A 150 12.72 0.11 -31.71
C ASP A 150 12.34 -0.74 -30.47
N ALA A 151 13.22 -0.80 -29.48
CA ALA A 151 12.99 -1.61 -28.29
C ALA A 151 11.74 -1.16 -27.48
N LEU A 152 11.43 0.13 -27.49
CA LEU A 152 10.26 0.67 -26.78
C LEU A 152 8.98 0.32 -27.53
N ASN A 153 8.94 0.58 -28.83
CA ASN A 153 7.80 0.33 -29.70
C ASN A 153 7.49 -1.17 -29.78
N LEU A 154 8.52 -2.01 -29.87
CA LEU A 154 8.36 -3.47 -29.78
C LEU A 154 7.73 -3.90 -28.45
N GLY A 155 8.17 -3.30 -27.33
CA GLY A 155 7.59 -3.57 -26.01
C GLY A 155 6.13 -3.16 -25.91
N ILE A 156 5.76 -1.99 -26.45
CA ILE A 156 4.36 -1.52 -26.49
C ILE A 156 3.51 -2.46 -27.36
N LEU A 157 4.02 -2.83 -28.54
CA LEU A 157 3.34 -3.75 -29.45
C LEU A 157 3.09 -5.12 -28.79
N LEU A 158 4.10 -5.64 -28.10
CA LEU A 158 3.97 -6.88 -27.35
C LEU A 158 2.90 -6.81 -26.25
N CYS A 159 2.88 -5.71 -25.50
CA CYS A 159 1.81 -5.48 -24.51
C CYS A 159 0.43 -5.37 -25.15
N LEU A 160 0.32 -4.67 -26.27
CA LEU A 160 -0.94 -4.50 -27.00
C LEU A 160 -1.52 -5.85 -27.50
N LEU A 161 -0.66 -6.69 -28.06
CA LEU A 161 -1.08 -7.96 -28.67
C LEU A 161 -1.28 -9.09 -27.65
N THR A 162 -0.52 -9.10 -26.54
CA THR A 162 -0.53 -10.22 -25.59
C THR A 162 -1.23 -9.91 -24.26
N GLY A 163 -1.44 -8.63 -23.94
CA GLY A 163 -1.96 -8.22 -22.63
C GLY A 163 -0.96 -8.39 -21.49
N ILE A 164 0.33 -8.66 -21.76
CA ILE A 164 1.38 -8.75 -20.75
C ILE A 164 1.49 -7.44 -19.96
N ARG A 165 1.67 -7.53 -18.64
CA ARG A 165 1.82 -6.34 -17.81
C ARG A 165 3.20 -5.72 -18.01
N ILE A 166 3.29 -4.38 -17.93
CA ILE A 166 4.56 -3.65 -18.12
C ILE A 166 5.68 -4.18 -17.21
N GLY A 167 5.39 -4.56 -15.97
CA GLY A 167 6.38 -5.13 -15.06
C GLY A 167 6.86 -6.52 -15.48
N GLU A 168 6.01 -7.31 -16.09
CA GLU A 168 6.32 -8.63 -16.64
C GLU A 168 7.16 -8.48 -17.91
N LEU A 169 6.79 -7.53 -18.80
CA LEU A 169 7.58 -7.18 -19.98
C LEU A 169 9.01 -6.75 -19.60
N CYS A 170 9.14 -5.85 -18.61
CA CYS A 170 10.46 -5.36 -18.16
C CYS A 170 11.34 -6.46 -17.53
N ALA A 171 10.74 -7.55 -17.04
CA ALA A 171 11.46 -8.70 -16.50
C ALA A 171 11.72 -9.81 -17.52
N LEU A 172 11.21 -9.67 -18.74
CA LEU A 172 11.33 -10.68 -19.78
C LEU A 172 12.77 -10.79 -20.29
N THR A 173 13.27 -12.01 -20.42
CA THR A 173 14.58 -12.33 -20.99
C THR A 173 14.43 -13.23 -22.21
N TRP A 174 15.42 -13.22 -23.10
CA TRP A 174 15.39 -14.05 -24.30
C TRP A 174 15.28 -15.55 -24.01
N GLU A 175 15.81 -16.01 -22.89
CA GLU A 175 15.71 -17.41 -22.44
C GLU A 175 14.26 -17.85 -22.14
N LYS A 176 13.36 -16.89 -21.96
CA LYS A 176 11.94 -17.13 -21.69
C LYS A 176 11.05 -16.98 -22.93
N ILE A 177 11.67 -16.82 -24.11
CA ILE A 177 10.97 -16.69 -25.39
C ILE A 177 11.35 -17.87 -26.26
N SER A 178 10.38 -18.71 -26.62
CA SER A 178 10.55 -19.79 -27.59
C SER A 178 9.89 -19.39 -28.90
N ILE A 179 10.68 -18.99 -29.88
CA ILE A 179 10.18 -18.60 -31.21
C ILE A 179 9.63 -19.83 -31.94
N SER A 180 10.30 -20.99 -31.81
CA SER A 180 9.88 -22.26 -32.43
C SER A 180 8.53 -22.76 -31.91
N GLU A 181 8.29 -22.61 -30.61
CA GLU A 181 7.03 -23.00 -29.96
C GLU A 181 5.99 -21.86 -29.93
N ARG A 182 6.39 -20.65 -30.35
CA ARG A 182 5.58 -19.42 -30.29
C ARG A 182 5.07 -19.10 -28.88
N ASN A 183 5.91 -19.36 -27.87
CA ASN A 183 5.57 -19.21 -26.46
C ASN A 183 6.43 -18.17 -25.75
N ILE A 184 5.81 -17.43 -24.82
CA ILE A 184 6.47 -16.52 -23.89
C ILE A 184 6.16 -16.99 -22.47
N TYR A 185 7.19 -17.28 -21.68
CA TYR A 185 7.06 -17.75 -20.30
C TYR A 185 7.16 -16.60 -19.33
N ILE A 186 6.04 -16.19 -18.73
CA ILE A 186 5.94 -15.11 -17.76
C ILE A 186 6.15 -15.66 -16.36
N CYS A 187 7.36 -15.57 -15.84
CA CYS A 187 7.73 -16.09 -14.52
C CYS A 187 8.23 -15.02 -13.54
N GLN A 188 8.44 -13.79 -14.01
CA GLN A 188 8.95 -12.69 -13.18
C GLN A 188 8.25 -11.37 -13.50
N THR A 189 8.29 -10.44 -12.55
CA THR A 189 7.88 -9.05 -12.72
C THR A 189 8.93 -8.13 -12.13
N MET A 190 9.24 -7.05 -12.82
CA MET A 190 10.17 -6.02 -12.40
C MET A 190 9.43 -4.78 -11.93
N GLN A 191 9.81 -4.23 -10.82
CA GLN A 191 9.27 -2.97 -10.32
C GLN A 191 10.36 -2.12 -9.67
N ARG A 192 10.19 -0.80 -9.73
CA ARG A 192 11.06 0.14 -9.02
C ARG A 192 10.43 0.48 -7.68
N ILE A 193 11.13 0.20 -6.59
CA ILE A 193 10.66 0.44 -5.23
C ILE A 193 11.61 1.38 -4.48
N GLN A 194 11.09 2.01 -3.42
CA GLN A 194 11.89 2.89 -2.58
C GLN A 194 12.84 2.07 -1.70
N ASN A 195 14.06 2.58 -1.50
CA ASN A 195 15.01 1.98 -0.57
C ASN A 195 14.60 2.25 0.89
N ARG A 196 14.79 1.25 1.74
CA ARG A 196 14.56 1.36 3.18
C ARG A 196 15.74 1.97 3.94
N VAL A 197 16.94 1.92 3.35
CA VAL A 197 18.19 2.31 4.02
C VAL A 197 18.42 3.82 3.85
N PRO A 198 18.49 4.59 4.93
CA PRO A 198 18.86 6.00 4.88
C PRO A 198 20.24 6.17 4.24
N GLY A 199 20.40 7.18 3.38
CA GLY A 199 21.66 7.47 2.70
C GLY A 199 21.93 6.64 1.43
N SER A 200 21.14 5.61 1.14
CA SER A 200 21.23 4.87 -0.13
C SER A 200 20.51 5.59 -1.27
N LYS A 201 20.66 5.09 -2.52
CA LYS A 201 19.86 5.57 -3.66
C LYS A 201 18.38 5.54 -3.29
N LYS A 202 17.60 6.55 -3.71
CA LYS A 202 16.17 6.67 -3.38
C LYS A 202 15.35 5.44 -3.74
N THR A 203 15.73 4.73 -4.80
CA THR A 203 15.02 3.56 -5.31
C THR A 203 15.99 2.49 -5.80
N HIS A 204 15.52 1.25 -5.80
CA HIS A 204 16.16 0.11 -6.46
C HIS A 204 15.17 -0.66 -7.33
N ILE A 205 15.67 -1.54 -8.15
CA ILE A 205 14.86 -2.45 -8.95
C ILE A 205 14.69 -3.76 -8.17
N GLU A 206 13.44 -4.17 -8.01
CA GLU A 206 13.08 -5.49 -7.45
C GLU A 206 12.54 -6.36 -8.58
N ILE A 207 13.04 -7.60 -8.66
CA ILE A 207 12.51 -8.65 -9.53
C ILE A 207 11.89 -9.71 -8.62
N ALA A 208 10.62 -10.00 -8.82
CA ALA A 208 9.86 -10.93 -7.99
C ALA A 208 8.93 -11.81 -8.83
N SER A 209 8.33 -12.83 -8.22
CA SER A 209 7.27 -13.62 -8.86
C SER A 209 6.04 -12.77 -9.19
N PRO A 210 5.32 -13.04 -10.28
CA PRO A 210 4.08 -12.34 -10.62
C PRO A 210 3.04 -12.41 -9.48
N LYS A 211 2.04 -11.54 -9.53
CA LYS A 211 0.94 -11.54 -8.52
C LYS A 211 -0.08 -12.64 -8.75
N SER A 212 -0.15 -13.18 -9.96
CA SER A 212 -0.99 -14.30 -10.36
C SER A 212 -0.11 -15.27 -11.10
N SER A 213 0.10 -16.43 -10.56
CA SER A 213 0.54 -17.64 -11.26
C SER A 213 -0.70 -18.34 -11.74
#